data_c4e1e1f0754a598566c6bf0865e8a061
#
_entry.id   c4e1e1f0754a598566c6bf0865e8a061
#
_cell.length_a   1.000
_cell.length_b   1.000
_cell.length_c   1.000
_cell.angle_alpha   90.00
_cell.angle_beta   90.00
_cell.angle_gamma   90.00
#
_symmetry.space_group_name_H-M   'P 1'
#
loop_
_entity.id
_entity.type
_entity.pdbx_description
1 polymer ?
#
loop_
_entity_poly.entity_id
_entity_poly.type
_entity_poly.pdbx_seq_one_letter_code
_entity_poly.pdbx_strand_id
1 'polypeptide(L)'
;PVDHYTFIFFFADMARRDLQRRPAYGALEHNYSSVYFLPETTEESMLKSWIAQTAVHEFLHILVPLNLHSKEIAQFDFREPKMSRHLWLYEGVTEYFSVLSRAQSGEMTEKQMRQTMRQKIFGSQFMMAKPVAMTELSKNVLLPEYQKMYGVVYEKGALLGMYFDLTLREKTGGKITLLSLIRTLTKKFGPDRPFEDTILF
;
A
#
# COMPACT_ATOMS: atom_id res chain seq x y z
N PRO A 1 -11.43 10.33 -12.61
CA PRO A 1 -10.79 9.66 -13.74
C PRO A 1 -9.42 10.31 -13.96
N VAL A 2 -8.43 9.53 -14.30
CA VAL A 2 -7.09 10.00 -14.64
C VAL A 2 -6.97 9.87 -16.16
N ASP A 3 -6.75 10.98 -16.86
CA ASP A 3 -6.70 10.98 -18.33
C ASP A 3 -5.38 10.38 -18.85
N HIS A 4 -4.31 10.51 -18.07
CA HIS A 4 -3.02 9.89 -18.33
C HIS A 4 -2.29 9.62 -17.02
N TYR A 5 -1.39 8.64 -17.02
CA TYR A 5 -0.52 8.33 -15.88
C TYR A 5 0.84 7.88 -16.41
N THR A 6 1.93 8.38 -15.81
CA THR A 6 3.29 8.08 -16.25
C THR A 6 4.00 7.21 -15.23
N PHE A 7 4.53 6.08 -15.66
CA PHE A 7 5.39 5.20 -14.88
C PHE A 7 6.86 5.47 -15.23
N ILE A 8 7.69 5.84 -14.26
CA ILE A 8 9.08 6.21 -14.46
C ILE A 8 9.96 5.18 -13.74
N PHE A 9 10.65 4.34 -14.48
CA PHE A 9 11.48 3.28 -13.92
C PHE A 9 12.96 3.62 -14.04
N PHE A 10 13.67 3.54 -12.92
CA PHE A 10 15.12 3.52 -12.84
C PHE A 10 15.58 2.15 -12.39
N PHE A 11 16.42 1.52 -13.20
CA PHE A 11 17.07 0.27 -12.84
C PHE A 11 18.51 0.56 -12.47
N ALA A 12 18.95 0.00 -11.34
CA ALA A 12 20.27 0.24 -10.79
C ALA A 12 21.06 -1.04 -10.60
N ASP A 13 22.31 -1.01 -11.03
CA ASP A 13 23.28 -2.06 -10.70
C ASP A 13 23.60 -1.98 -9.20
N MET A 14 22.98 -2.89 -8.42
CA MET A 14 23.17 -2.96 -6.98
C MET A 14 24.56 -3.45 -6.56
N ALA A 15 25.42 -3.89 -7.50
CA ALA A 15 26.82 -4.21 -7.23
C ALA A 15 27.71 -2.94 -7.10
N ARG A 16 27.20 -1.79 -7.49
CA ARG A 16 27.91 -0.52 -7.33
C ARG A 16 28.14 -0.19 -5.86
N ARG A 17 29.37 0.19 -5.51
CA ARG A 17 29.80 0.43 -4.11
C ARG A 17 29.03 1.55 -3.41
N ASP A 18 28.62 2.57 -4.14
CA ASP A 18 27.82 3.70 -3.62
C ASP A 18 26.40 3.27 -3.23
N LEU A 19 25.83 2.29 -3.94
CA LEU A 19 24.52 1.71 -3.65
C LEU A 19 24.55 0.61 -2.58
N GLN A 20 25.67 -0.12 -2.45
CA GLN A 20 25.83 -1.16 -1.42
C GLN A 20 25.73 -0.63 0.02
N ARG A 21 26.10 0.63 0.23
CA ARG A 21 26.02 1.28 1.56
C ARG A 21 24.62 1.73 1.92
N ARG A 22 23.74 1.90 0.95
CA ARG A 22 22.33 2.25 1.12
C ARG A 22 21.52 1.53 0.04
N PRO A 23 21.31 0.21 0.19
CA PRO A 23 20.46 -0.50 -0.75
C PRO A 23 19.05 0.05 -0.61
N ALA A 24 18.71 1.03 -1.42
CA ALA A 24 17.40 1.60 -1.50
C ALA A 24 16.78 1.15 -2.82
N TYR A 25 15.83 0.26 -2.75
CA TYR A 25 14.86 0.04 -3.80
C TYR A 25 13.50 0.45 -3.24
N GLY A 26 12.65 0.93 -4.09
CA GLY A 26 11.33 1.41 -3.67
C GLY A 26 10.61 2.09 -4.81
N ALA A 27 9.43 2.57 -4.50
CA ALA A 27 8.63 3.35 -5.40
C ALA A 27 7.98 4.51 -4.63
N LEU A 28 7.51 5.51 -5.36
CA LEU A 28 6.84 6.66 -4.79
C LEU A 28 5.73 7.12 -5.74
N GLU A 29 4.54 7.21 -5.19
CA GLU A 29 3.35 7.67 -5.86
C GLU A 29 3.31 9.19 -6.02
N HIS A 30 2.68 9.65 -7.09
CA HIS A 30 2.30 11.04 -7.35
C HIS A 30 0.93 11.08 -8.04
N ASN A 31 0.30 12.25 -8.11
CA ASN A 31 -1.06 12.42 -8.66
C ASN A 31 -1.23 11.88 -10.09
N TYR A 32 -0.20 12.01 -10.93
CA TYR A 32 -0.25 11.62 -12.35
C TYR A 32 0.95 10.78 -12.79
N SER A 33 1.77 10.34 -11.85
CA SER A 33 2.95 9.52 -12.12
C SER A 33 3.38 8.74 -10.89
N SER A 34 4.21 7.74 -11.10
CA SER A 34 4.95 7.07 -10.04
C SER A 34 6.39 6.82 -10.48
N VAL A 35 7.30 6.87 -9.52
CA VAL A 35 8.73 6.69 -9.75
C VAL A 35 9.16 5.41 -9.06
N TYR A 36 9.94 4.61 -9.76
CA TYR A 36 10.42 3.30 -9.31
C TYR A 36 11.93 3.26 -9.38
N PHE A 37 12.56 2.86 -8.30
CA PHE A 37 13.97 2.57 -8.22
C PHE A 37 14.12 1.09 -7.90
N LEU A 38 14.45 0.30 -8.91
CA LEU A 38 14.50 -1.16 -8.83
C LEU A 38 15.89 -1.68 -9.14
N PRO A 39 16.29 -2.84 -8.58
CA PRO A 39 17.54 -3.49 -8.97
C PRO A 39 17.46 -4.00 -10.41
N GLU A 40 18.58 -3.91 -11.12
CA GLU A 40 18.75 -4.64 -12.37
C GLU A 40 18.70 -6.15 -12.12
N THR A 41 18.11 -6.86 -13.05
CA THR A 41 18.10 -8.32 -13.07
C THR A 41 18.12 -8.85 -14.49
N THR A 42 18.77 -9.98 -14.68
CA THR A 42 18.76 -10.71 -15.95
C THR A 42 17.55 -11.66 -16.07
N GLU A 43 16.84 -11.88 -14.96
CA GLU A 43 15.67 -12.76 -14.92
C GLU A 43 14.41 -12.01 -15.36
N GLU A 44 14.02 -12.16 -16.61
CA GLU A 44 12.87 -11.48 -17.22
C GLU A 44 11.55 -11.74 -16.45
N SER A 45 11.34 -12.97 -16.00
CA SER A 45 10.14 -13.33 -15.24
C SER A 45 10.05 -12.59 -13.89
N MET A 46 11.18 -12.43 -13.22
CA MET A 46 11.30 -11.69 -11.98
C MET A 46 11.04 -10.20 -12.22
N LEU A 47 11.64 -9.64 -13.27
CA LEU A 47 11.45 -8.24 -13.65
C LEU A 47 9.98 -7.94 -13.95
N LYS A 48 9.33 -8.76 -14.77
CA LYS A 48 7.89 -8.62 -15.07
C LYS A 48 7.03 -8.66 -13.81
N SER A 49 7.33 -9.59 -12.91
CA SER A 49 6.59 -9.72 -11.65
C SER A 49 6.76 -8.48 -10.75
N TRP A 50 7.99 -7.99 -10.61
CA TRP A 50 8.27 -6.79 -9.82
C TRP A 50 7.58 -5.55 -10.39
N ILE A 51 7.71 -5.33 -11.70
CA ILE A 51 7.07 -4.19 -12.37
C ILE A 51 5.55 -4.27 -12.18
N ALA A 52 4.93 -5.41 -12.49
CA ALA A 52 3.48 -5.55 -12.39
C ALA A 52 2.98 -5.32 -10.96
N GLN A 53 3.61 -5.95 -9.96
CA GLN A 53 3.21 -5.81 -8.57
C GLN A 53 3.38 -4.36 -8.08
N THR A 54 4.55 -3.77 -8.30
CA THR A 54 4.86 -2.44 -7.77
C THR A 54 4.09 -1.36 -8.53
N ALA A 55 3.98 -1.46 -9.87
CA ALA A 55 3.27 -0.47 -10.66
C ALA A 55 1.78 -0.40 -10.33
N VAL A 56 1.14 -1.56 -10.13
CA VAL A 56 -0.28 -1.59 -9.74
C VAL A 56 -0.46 -1.04 -8.32
N HIS A 57 0.45 -1.34 -7.39
CA HIS A 57 0.41 -0.80 -6.03
C HIS A 57 0.48 0.72 -6.05
N GLU A 58 1.53 1.29 -6.65
CA GLU A 58 1.72 2.75 -6.72
C GLU A 58 0.59 3.46 -7.49
N PHE A 59 0.09 2.87 -8.57
CA PHE A 59 -1.05 3.43 -9.28
C PHE A 59 -2.30 3.52 -8.40
N LEU A 60 -2.54 2.53 -7.55
CA LEU A 60 -3.72 2.49 -6.69
C LEU A 60 -3.66 3.48 -5.51
N HIS A 61 -2.50 4.08 -5.24
CA HIS A 61 -2.40 5.21 -4.32
C HIS A 61 -3.21 6.44 -4.77
N ILE A 62 -3.68 6.48 -6.01
CA ILE A 62 -4.71 7.45 -6.43
C ILE A 62 -6.00 7.36 -5.60
N LEU A 63 -6.26 6.24 -4.94
CA LEU A 63 -7.39 6.08 -4.03
C LEU A 63 -7.04 6.62 -2.64
N VAL A 64 -5.99 6.07 -2.06
CA VAL A 64 -5.42 6.40 -0.75
C VAL A 64 -3.90 6.29 -0.82
N PRO A 65 -3.11 7.28 -0.38
CA PRO A 65 -3.52 8.50 0.32
C PRO A 65 -3.86 9.70 -0.59
N LEU A 66 -3.63 9.65 -1.91
CA LEU A 66 -3.68 10.85 -2.75
C LEU A 66 -5.06 11.54 -2.77
N ASN A 67 -6.15 10.79 -2.73
CA ASN A 67 -7.50 11.34 -2.71
C ASN A 67 -8.26 11.15 -1.39
N LEU A 68 -7.67 10.49 -0.41
CA LEU A 68 -8.24 10.33 0.93
C LEU A 68 -7.11 10.17 1.93
N HIS A 69 -6.84 11.18 2.73
CA HIS A 69 -5.74 11.20 3.70
C HIS A 69 -6.06 12.02 4.93
N SER A 70 -5.28 11.79 5.99
CA SER A 70 -5.31 12.59 7.20
C SER A 70 -4.52 13.89 7.05
N LYS A 71 -4.69 14.82 7.97
CA LYS A 71 -3.97 16.09 8.00
C LYS A 71 -2.45 15.92 8.04
N GLU A 72 -1.96 14.91 8.74
CA GLU A 72 -0.54 14.59 8.85
C GLU A 72 0.07 14.27 7.47
N ILE A 73 -0.71 13.63 6.60
CA ILE A 73 -0.27 13.26 5.25
C ILE A 73 -0.48 14.40 4.25
N ALA A 74 -1.52 15.23 4.43
CA ALA A 74 -1.77 16.39 3.56
C ALA A 74 -0.59 17.38 3.53
N GLN A 75 0.16 17.48 4.62
CA GLN A 75 1.31 18.37 4.79
C GLN A 75 2.56 17.56 5.18
N PHE A 76 2.80 16.46 4.46
CA PHE A 76 3.88 15.55 4.79
C PHE A 76 5.25 16.21 4.63
N ASP A 77 6.00 16.31 5.72
CA ASP A 77 7.38 16.78 5.71
C ASP A 77 8.34 15.60 5.60
N PHE A 78 8.99 15.45 4.43
CA PHE A 78 9.98 14.39 4.19
C PHE A 78 11.26 14.52 5.02
N ARG A 79 11.52 15.68 5.65
CA ARG A 79 12.68 15.88 6.53
C ARG A 79 12.38 15.46 7.96
N GLU A 80 11.15 15.73 8.43
CA GLU A 80 10.67 15.39 9.76
C GLU A 80 9.31 14.66 9.65
N PRO A 81 9.30 13.44 9.12
CA PRO A 81 8.06 12.75 8.79
C PRO A 81 7.24 12.44 10.05
N LYS A 82 5.98 12.83 10.02
CA LYS A 82 4.97 12.46 11.02
C LYS A 82 4.00 11.49 10.39
N MET A 83 4.01 10.25 10.88
CA MET A 83 3.14 9.21 10.34
C MET A 83 1.71 9.33 10.88
N SER A 84 0.76 9.02 10.03
CA SER A 84 -0.64 8.89 10.39
C SER A 84 -0.92 7.56 11.10
N ARG A 85 -1.97 7.52 11.92
CA ARG A 85 -2.57 6.28 12.45
C ARG A 85 -3.10 5.35 11.37
N HIS A 86 -3.20 5.86 10.13
CA HIS A 86 -3.85 5.18 9.00
C HIS A 86 -2.86 4.69 7.92
N LEU A 87 -1.55 4.59 8.22
CA LEU A 87 -0.60 4.02 7.27
C LEU A 87 -1.03 2.61 6.79
N TRP A 88 -1.63 1.81 7.67
CA TRP A 88 -2.21 0.52 7.31
C TRP A 88 -3.32 0.62 6.26
N LEU A 89 -4.06 1.73 6.22
CA LEU A 89 -5.05 2.02 5.19
C LEU A 89 -4.35 2.41 3.88
N TYR A 90 -3.37 3.31 3.96
CA TYR A 90 -2.69 3.83 2.79
C TYR A 90 -1.88 2.76 2.06
N GLU A 91 -1.15 1.94 2.81
CA GLU A 91 -0.32 0.87 2.25
C GLU A 91 -1.07 -0.47 2.16
N GLY A 92 -1.69 -0.86 3.26
CA GLY A 92 -2.28 -2.19 3.35
C GLY A 92 -3.53 -2.37 2.52
N VAL A 93 -4.44 -1.39 2.51
CA VAL A 93 -5.64 -1.49 1.65
C VAL A 93 -5.27 -1.31 0.18
N THR A 94 -4.29 -0.48 -0.14
CA THR A 94 -3.72 -0.38 -1.50
C THR A 94 -3.13 -1.71 -1.93
N GLU A 95 -2.38 -2.38 -1.08
CA GLU A 95 -1.85 -3.72 -1.35
C GLU A 95 -2.96 -4.77 -1.56
N TYR A 96 -4.05 -4.72 -0.78
CA TYR A 96 -5.23 -5.57 -1.03
C TYR A 96 -5.83 -5.31 -2.41
N PHE A 97 -6.04 -4.04 -2.78
CA PHE A 97 -6.57 -3.70 -4.08
C PHE A 97 -5.61 -4.06 -5.22
N SER A 98 -4.31 -3.97 -5.01
CA SER A 98 -3.31 -4.44 -5.98
C SER A 98 -3.50 -5.93 -6.28
N VAL A 99 -3.58 -6.76 -5.26
CA VAL A 99 -3.83 -8.20 -5.42
C VAL A 99 -5.20 -8.47 -6.06
N LEU A 100 -6.24 -7.78 -5.62
CA LEU A 100 -7.60 -7.95 -6.14
C LEU A 100 -7.72 -7.55 -7.61
N SER A 101 -7.15 -6.41 -8.01
CA SER A 101 -7.21 -5.92 -9.40
C SER A 101 -6.45 -6.81 -10.36
N ARG A 102 -5.29 -7.34 -9.96
CA ARG A 102 -4.52 -8.32 -10.73
C ARG A 102 -5.28 -9.64 -10.93
N ALA A 103 -6.02 -10.08 -9.91
CA ALA A 103 -6.91 -11.23 -10.05
C ALA A 103 -8.11 -10.94 -10.97
N GLN A 104 -8.71 -9.76 -10.87
CA GLN A 104 -9.83 -9.36 -11.72
C GLN A 104 -9.45 -9.13 -13.18
N SER A 105 -8.22 -8.68 -13.45
CA SER A 105 -7.70 -8.52 -14.81
C SER A 105 -7.28 -9.83 -15.48
N GLY A 106 -7.23 -10.92 -14.72
CA GLY A 106 -6.77 -12.23 -15.22
C GLY A 106 -5.25 -12.41 -15.21
N GLU A 107 -4.47 -11.41 -14.76
CA GLU A 107 -3.02 -11.53 -14.57
C GLU A 107 -2.68 -12.56 -13.48
N MET A 108 -3.53 -12.64 -12.47
CA MET A 108 -3.41 -13.58 -11.36
C MET A 108 -4.64 -14.49 -11.30
N THR A 109 -4.41 -15.79 -11.23
CA THR A 109 -5.50 -16.76 -11.02
C THR A 109 -6.05 -16.65 -9.59
N GLU A 110 -7.29 -17.09 -9.40
CA GLU A 110 -7.90 -17.16 -8.05
C GLU A 110 -7.07 -17.98 -7.06
N LYS A 111 -6.46 -19.08 -7.54
CA LYS A 111 -5.56 -19.92 -6.72
C LYS A 111 -4.32 -19.11 -6.26
N GLN A 112 -3.71 -18.35 -7.17
CA GLN A 112 -2.57 -17.50 -6.84
C GLN A 112 -2.97 -16.37 -5.87
N MET A 113 -4.11 -15.74 -6.08
CA MET A 113 -4.65 -14.74 -5.16
C MET A 113 -4.79 -15.30 -3.73
N ARG A 114 -5.44 -16.46 -3.60
CA ARG A 114 -5.59 -17.13 -2.28
C ARG A 114 -4.23 -17.48 -1.67
N GLN A 115 -3.27 -17.92 -2.47
CA GLN A 115 -1.92 -18.23 -2.01
C GLN A 115 -1.21 -16.96 -1.53
N THR A 116 -1.32 -15.86 -2.26
CA THR A 116 -0.75 -14.56 -1.87
C THR A 116 -1.35 -14.08 -0.54
N MET A 117 -2.67 -14.11 -0.40
CA MET A 117 -3.32 -13.71 0.87
C MET A 117 -2.92 -14.63 2.04
N ARG A 118 -2.73 -15.93 1.79
CA ARG A 118 -2.20 -16.87 2.80
C ARG A 118 -0.77 -16.53 3.20
N GLN A 119 0.09 -16.18 2.25
CA GLN A 119 1.46 -15.74 2.52
C GLN A 119 1.49 -14.49 3.41
N LYS A 120 0.56 -13.55 3.20
CA LYS A 120 0.42 -12.36 4.05
C LYS A 120 0.08 -12.70 5.51
N ILE A 121 -0.69 -13.76 5.77
CA ILE A 121 -0.94 -14.24 7.14
C ILE A 121 0.39 -14.64 7.80
N PHE A 122 1.18 -15.48 7.13
CA PHE A 122 2.46 -15.93 7.67
C PHE A 122 3.48 -14.77 7.79
N GLY A 123 3.57 -13.92 6.77
CA GLY A 123 4.45 -12.75 6.78
C GLY A 123 4.13 -11.80 7.94
N SER A 124 2.86 -11.48 8.13
CA SER A 124 2.43 -10.60 9.23
C SER A 124 2.71 -11.22 10.61
N GLN A 125 2.51 -12.53 10.78
CA GLN A 125 2.82 -13.22 12.04
C GLN A 125 4.31 -13.25 12.31
N PHE A 126 5.13 -13.54 11.30
CA PHE A 126 6.59 -13.61 11.42
C PHE A 126 7.21 -12.25 11.80
N MET A 127 6.73 -11.16 11.18
CA MET A 127 7.25 -9.82 11.43
C MET A 127 6.70 -9.18 12.71
N MET A 128 5.58 -9.69 13.24
CA MET A 128 4.93 -9.09 14.41
C MET A 128 5.62 -9.57 15.71
N ALA A 129 6.59 -8.80 16.17
CA ALA A 129 7.37 -9.12 17.39
C ALA A 129 6.52 -9.07 18.68
N LYS A 130 5.42 -8.29 18.69
CA LYS A 130 4.48 -8.18 19.82
C LYS A 130 3.07 -7.83 19.29
N PRO A 131 2.00 -8.23 19.99
CA PRO A 131 0.67 -7.74 19.67
C PRO A 131 0.60 -6.22 19.77
N VAL A 132 0.14 -5.58 18.68
CA VAL A 132 0.01 -4.12 18.61
C VAL A 132 -1.19 -3.77 17.73
N ALA A 133 -1.92 -2.71 18.10
CA ALA A 133 -2.99 -2.18 17.26
C ALA A 133 -2.40 -1.60 15.95
N MET A 134 -3.09 -1.80 14.83
CA MET A 134 -2.59 -1.32 13.53
C MET A 134 -2.48 0.21 13.47
N THR A 135 -3.35 0.92 14.18
CA THR A 135 -3.30 2.38 14.33
C THR A 135 -2.09 2.85 15.14
N GLU A 136 -1.72 2.10 16.18
CA GLU A 136 -0.51 2.37 16.97
C GLU A 136 0.75 2.07 16.16
N LEU A 137 0.81 0.90 15.52
CA LEU A 137 1.91 0.54 14.63
C LEU A 137 2.10 1.58 13.54
N SER A 138 1.03 1.95 12.83
CA SER A 138 1.05 2.93 11.75
C SER A 138 1.67 4.25 12.19
N LYS A 139 1.24 4.79 13.31
CA LYS A 139 1.72 6.06 13.83
C LYS A 139 3.21 6.03 14.22
N ASN A 140 3.68 4.89 14.69
CA ASN A 140 4.99 4.75 15.34
C ASN A 140 6.03 3.98 14.50
N VAL A 141 5.74 3.63 13.24
CA VAL A 141 6.63 2.76 12.41
C VAL A 141 8.06 3.29 12.25
N LEU A 142 8.28 4.60 12.40
CA LEU A 142 9.60 5.21 12.31
C LEU A 142 10.41 5.12 13.61
N LEU A 143 9.78 4.78 14.73
CA LEU A 143 10.49 4.57 15.98
C LEU A 143 11.28 3.25 15.95
N PRO A 144 12.47 3.20 16.54
CA PRO A 144 13.36 2.03 16.47
C PRO A 144 12.69 0.71 16.89
N GLU A 145 11.84 0.73 17.91
CA GLU A 145 11.13 -0.44 18.41
C GLU A 145 10.03 -0.96 17.48
N TYR A 146 9.56 -0.15 16.51
CA TYR A 146 8.55 -0.53 15.53
C TYR A 146 9.10 -0.79 14.13
N GLN A 147 10.31 -0.33 13.80
CA GLN A 147 10.89 -0.43 12.46
C GLN A 147 10.92 -1.86 11.91
N LYS A 148 11.20 -2.87 12.76
CA LYS A 148 11.20 -4.28 12.35
C LYS A 148 9.80 -4.80 11.97
N MET A 149 8.75 -4.10 12.40
CA MET A 149 7.36 -4.42 12.11
C MET A 149 6.79 -3.56 10.95
N TYR A 150 7.63 -2.76 10.27
CA TYR A 150 7.15 -1.90 9.17
C TYR A 150 6.37 -2.68 8.12
N GLY A 151 6.88 -3.84 7.67
CA GLY A 151 6.20 -4.70 6.70
C GLY A 151 4.83 -5.21 7.14
N VAL A 152 4.53 -5.22 8.45
CA VAL A 152 3.21 -5.63 8.97
C VAL A 152 2.10 -4.69 8.49
N VAL A 153 2.40 -3.39 8.25
CA VAL A 153 1.40 -2.44 7.71
C VAL A 153 0.87 -2.90 6.36
N TYR A 154 1.75 -3.42 5.50
CA TYR A 154 1.38 -3.99 4.20
C TYR A 154 0.65 -5.32 4.35
N GLU A 155 1.30 -6.27 5.01
CA GLU A 155 0.81 -7.65 5.09
C GLU A 155 -0.52 -7.76 5.87
N LYS A 156 -0.54 -7.29 7.10
CA LYS A 156 -1.75 -7.32 7.94
C LYS A 156 -2.78 -6.28 7.49
N GLY A 157 -2.33 -5.13 6.98
CA GLY A 157 -3.22 -4.12 6.42
C GLY A 157 -3.99 -4.63 5.20
N ALA A 158 -3.35 -5.42 4.31
CA ALA A 158 -4.04 -6.07 3.20
C ALA A 158 -5.08 -7.09 3.67
N LEU A 159 -4.77 -7.86 4.72
CA LEU A 159 -5.74 -8.80 5.32
C LEU A 159 -6.93 -8.06 5.94
N LEU A 160 -6.71 -6.91 6.58
CA LEU A 160 -7.79 -6.05 7.08
C LEU A 160 -8.63 -5.48 5.93
N GLY A 161 -8.00 -5.03 4.85
CA GLY A 161 -8.70 -4.59 3.63
C GLY A 161 -9.61 -5.67 3.07
N MET A 162 -9.09 -6.89 2.93
CA MET A 162 -9.90 -8.06 2.51
C MET A 162 -11.05 -8.34 3.49
N TYR A 163 -10.78 -8.33 4.79
CA TYR A 163 -11.78 -8.56 5.82
C TYR A 163 -12.91 -7.53 5.76
N PHE A 164 -12.59 -6.26 5.65
CA PHE A 164 -13.59 -5.20 5.52
C PHE A 164 -14.40 -5.31 4.22
N ASP A 165 -13.75 -5.59 3.09
CA ASP A 165 -14.46 -5.73 1.82
C ASP A 165 -15.45 -6.90 1.84
N LEU A 166 -15.02 -8.05 2.35
CA LEU A 166 -15.87 -9.23 2.49
C LEU A 166 -17.03 -8.99 3.48
N THR A 167 -16.75 -8.35 4.62
CA THR A 167 -17.76 -8.03 5.63
C THR A 167 -18.80 -7.04 5.10
N LEU A 168 -18.38 -6.02 4.37
CA LEU A 168 -19.31 -5.07 3.74
C LEU A 168 -20.21 -5.77 2.72
N ARG A 169 -19.64 -6.61 1.86
CA ARG A 169 -20.38 -7.38 0.87
C ARG A 169 -21.39 -8.32 1.53
N GLU A 170 -20.97 -9.07 2.54
CA GLU A 170 -21.84 -9.99 3.28
C GLU A 170 -23.02 -9.25 3.92
N LYS A 171 -22.75 -8.17 4.69
CA LYS A 171 -23.80 -7.41 5.40
C LYS A 171 -24.74 -6.65 4.49
N THR A 172 -24.37 -6.39 3.24
CA THR A 172 -25.16 -5.59 2.31
C THR A 172 -25.69 -6.37 1.11
N GLY A 173 -25.51 -7.69 1.10
CA GLY A 173 -25.88 -8.52 -0.05
C GLY A 173 -25.10 -8.12 -1.32
N GLY A 174 -23.83 -7.75 -1.19
CA GLY A 174 -22.95 -7.33 -2.29
C GLY A 174 -23.13 -5.89 -2.77
N LYS A 175 -24.02 -5.10 -2.16
CA LYS A 175 -24.33 -3.72 -2.61
C LYS A 175 -23.21 -2.73 -2.28
N ILE A 176 -22.52 -2.92 -1.16
CA ILE A 176 -21.42 -2.05 -0.73
C ILE A 176 -20.11 -2.85 -0.73
N THR A 177 -19.10 -2.27 -1.29
CA THR A 177 -17.72 -2.79 -1.31
C THR A 177 -16.80 -1.80 -0.60
N LEU A 178 -15.60 -2.26 -0.21
CA LEU A 178 -14.60 -1.35 0.36
C LEU A 178 -14.24 -0.22 -0.61
N LEU A 179 -14.14 -0.51 -1.91
CA LEU A 179 -13.91 0.52 -2.93
C LEU A 179 -15.04 1.55 -2.98
N SER A 180 -16.31 1.12 -2.90
CA SER A 180 -17.45 2.05 -2.89
C SER A 180 -17.50 2.90 -1.61
N LEU A 181 -17.08 2.34 -0.48
CA LEU A 181 -16.91 3.08 0.77
C LEU A 181 -15.81 4.14 0.65
N ILE A 182 -14.62 3.78 0.16
CA ILE A 182 -13.51 4.72 -0.05
C ILE A 182 -13.95 5.84 -0.98
N ARG A 183 -14.62 5.55 -2.09
CA ARG A 183 -15.17 6.57 -2.99
C ARG A 183 -16.16 7.51 -2.29
N THR A 184 -16.95 7.02 -1.36
CA THR A 184 -17.87 7.84 -0.57
C THR A 184 -17.12 8.74 0.40
N LEU A 185 -16.09 8.20 1.06
CA LEU A 185 -15.21 8.96 1.95
C LEU A 185 -14.43 10.04 1.19
N THR A 186 -13.94 9.73 -0.02
CA THR A 186 -13.26 10.70 -0.89
C THR A 186 -14.17 11.87 -1.28
N LYS A 187 -15.47 11.63 -1.50
CA LYS A 187 -16.43 12.72 -1.74
C LYS A 187 -16.61 13.62 -0.52
N LYS A 188 -16.53 13.06 0.66
CA LYS A 188 -16.67 13.80 1.94
C LYS A 188 -15.40 14.56 2.29
N PHE A 189 -14.27 13.90 2.25
CA PHE A 189 -12.99 14.44 2.68
C PHE A 189 -12.15 14.96 1.51
N GLY A 190 -11.86 14.15 0.49
CA GLY A 190 -11.14 14.56 -0.72
C GLY A 190 -9.70 15.04 -0.45
N PRO A 191 -8.95 15.38 -1.51
CA PRO A 191 -7.56 15.81 -1.36
C PRO A 191 -7.41 17.17 -0.64
N ASP A 192 -8.38 18.07 -0.81
CA ASP A 192 -8.35 19.43 -0.23
C ASP A 192 -9.05 19.52 1.14
N ARG A 193 -9.56 18.40 1.64
CA ARG A 193 -10.29 18.33 2.92
C ARG A 193 -9.83 17.11 3.72
N PRO A 194 -8.58 17.11 4.19
CA PRO A 194 -8.04 16.00 4.94
C PRO A 194 -8.83 15.74 6.23
N PHE A 195 -8.95 14.50 6.62
CA PHE A 195 -9.63 14.14 7.86
C PHE A 195 -8.68 14.25 9.07
N GLU A 196 -9.27 14.42 10.26
CA GLU A 196 -8.52 14.32 11.52
C GLU A 196 -8.10 12.86 11.77
N ASP A 197 -6.85 12.64 12.11
CA ASP A 197 -6.28 11.29 12.32
C ASP A 197 -7.00 10.46 13.39
N THR A 198 -7.83 11.09 14.21
CA THR A 198 -8.60 10.45 15.28
C THR A 198 -10.06 10.13 14.92
N ILE A 199 -10.55 10.56 13.74
CA ILE A 199 -11.99 10.50 13.40
C ILE A 199 -12.36 9.27 12.58
N LEU A 200 -11.46 8.71 11.79
CA LEU A 200 -11.86 7.73 10.77
C LEU A 200 -12.07 6.31 11.33
N PHE A 201 -11.37 5.90 12.37
CA PHE A 201 -11.48 4.59 13.02
C PHE A 201 -11.16 4.67 14.52
#